data_cb33569a0e7c695232f47231e59244af
#
_entry.id   cb33569a0e7c695232f47231e59244af
#
_cell.length_a   1.000
_cell.length_b   1.000
_cell.length_c   1.000
_cell.angle_alpha   90.00
_cell.angle_beta   90.00
_cell.angle_gamma   90.00
#
_symmetry.space_group_name_H-M   'P 1'
#
loop_
_entity.id
_entity.type
_entity.pdbx_description
1 polymer ?
#
loop_
_entity_poly.entity_id
_entity_poly.type
_entity_poly.pdbx_seq_one_letter_code
_entity_poly.pdbx_strand_id
1 'polypeptide(L)'
;MPERNVASWNAMISGYLDRGKVELARSFFDAMPRRNSVSLITMISGYSKCGDVESAKDLFDQMGEKDLLLYNAMISCYAQNSRSKEALQLFXKMIQPNVNIXPDKMTFASVLSACSQLGDMTSGIDKAYKLFQLLQKKDLVSYSAMILGCGLNGRAKDAITLFEQMMEAQISPNLITVTGILTAYNHFGLVEEGYKCFNLMQKHYELVLSADHYGIMVDMLGRAGRLEEAYELIKSMPMQPHARVWGALLLACSVHSNLEIGEIAAKHCFEXEPDVSGYRSLLSSIYASVGRWDDAKSLRXGLXEKIPGCSWMEQS
;
A
#
# COMPACT_ATOMS: atom_id res chain seq x y z
N MET A 1 47.86 -10.50 2.76
CA MET A 1 46.59 -10.22 2.03
C MET A 1 46.55 -8.75 1.67
N PRO A 2 46.18 -8.39 0.43
CA PRO A 2 46.05 -6.97 0.09
C PRO A 2 45.01 -6.31 1.02
N GLU A 3 45.23 -5.08 1.41
CA GLU A 3 44.31 -4.35 2.27
C GLU A 3 42.96 -4.23 1.63
N ARG A 4 41.95 -4.81 2.23
CA ARG A 4 40.55 -4.72 1.76
C ARG A 4 40.05 -3.31 2.04
N ASN A 5 39.62 -2.62 1.01
CA ASN A 5 39.00 -1.30 1.19
C ASN A 5 37.55 -1.44 1.71
N VAL A 6 36.98 -0.34 2.17
CA VAL A 6 35.61 -0.32 2.76
C VAL A 6 34.57 -0.89 1.80
N ALA A 7 34.74 -0.65 0.49
CA ALA A 7 33.82 -1.16 -0.54
C ALA A 7 33.85 -2.70 -0.59
N SER A 8 35.02 -3.32 -0.48
CA SER A 8 35.17 -4.79 -0.47
C SER A 8 34.49 -5.39 0.77
N TRP A 9 34.65 -4.76 1.94
CA TRP A 9 34.00 -5.19 3.17
C TRP A 9 32.46 -5.10 3.03
N ASN A 10 31.96 -3.96 2.52
CA ASN A 10 30.52 -3.75 2.32
C ASN A 10 29.93 -4.77 1.34
N ALA A 11 30.65 -5.10 0.27
CA ALA A 11 30.22 -6.11 -0.71
C ALA A 11 30.11 -7.50 -0.06
N MET A 12 31.06 -7.86 0.80
CA MET A 12 31.03 -9.15 1.53
C MET A 12 29.83 -9.19 2.49
N ILE A 13 29.64 -8.12 3.26
CA ILE A 13 28.52 -8.01 4.21
C ILE A 13 27.19 -8.17 3.46
N SER A 14 27.02 -7.41 2.36
CA SER A 14 25.80 -7.49 1.54
C SER A 14 25.58 -8.92 1.01
N GLY A 15 26.64 -9.58 0.51
CA GLY A 15 26.57 -10.96 -0.01
C GLY A 15 26.12 -11.97 1.04
N TYR A 16 26.56 -11.81 2.29
CA TYR A 16 26.09 -12.68 3.39
C TYR A 16 24.65 -12.38 3.77
N LEU A 17 24.28 -11.10 3.83
CA LEU A 17 22.90 -10.68 4.14
C LEU A 17 21.91 -11.19 3.08
N ASP A 18 22.28 -11.13 1.81
CA ASP A 18 21.43 -11.61 0.71
C ASP A 18 21.17 -13.12 0.79
N ARG A 19 22.07 -13.84 1.46
CA ARG A 19 21.94 -15.30 1.71
C ARG A 19 21.32 -15.60 3.08
N GLY A 20 20.84 -14.57 3.78
CA GLY A 20 20.24 -14.71 5.12
C GLY A 20 21.22 -15.04 6.24
N LYS A 21 22.53 -14.88 5.99
CA LYS A 21 23.57 -15.20 6.98
C LYS A 21 23.95 -13.97 7.80
N VAL A 22 23.00 -13.51 8.61
CA VAL A 22 23.08 -12.23 9.33
C VAL A 22 24.23 -12.23 10.36
N GLU A 23 24.44 -13.36 11.07
CA GLU A 23 25.51 -13.47 12.08
C GLU A 23 26.91 -13.37 11.46
N LEU A 24 27.08 -13.98 10.28
CA LEU A 24 28.36 -13.87 9.55
C LEU A 24 28.56 -12.43 9.05
N ALA A 25 27.51 -11.82 8.50
CA ALA A 25 27.57 -10.42 8.08
C ALA A 25 27.95 -9.52 9.25
N ARG A 26 27.38 -9.76 10.43
CA ARG A 26 27.69 -9.02 11.66
C ARG A 26 29.16 -9.21 12.06
N SER A 27 29.67 -10.44 12.00
CA SER A 27 31.09 -10.73 12.30
C SER A 27 32.02 -9.92 11.40
N PHE A 28 31.71 -9.88 10.10
CA PHE A 28 32.51 -9.09 9.14
C PHE A 28 32.40 -7.60 9.41
N PHE A 29 31.19 -7.12 9.72
CA PHE A 29 30.98 -5.72 10.10
C PHE A 29 31.81 -5.33 11.34
N ASP A 30 31.81 -6.17 12.37
CA ASP A 30 32.53 -5.92 13.60
C ASP A 30 34.06 -5.95 13.39
N ALA A 31 34.53 -6.77 12.41
CA ALA A 31 35.94 -6.87 12.06
C ALA A 31 36.45 -5.73 11.15
N MET A 32 35.54 -4.87 10.65
CA MET A 32 35.94 -3.76 9.78
C MET A 32 36.85 -2.78 10.49
N PRO A 33 38.02 -2.46 9.94
CA PRO A 33 38.93 -1.44 10.53
C PRO A 33 38.31 -0.02 10.53
N ARG A 34 37.55 0.28 9.48
CA ARG A 34 36.84 1.56 9.35
C ARG A 34 35.43 1.30 8.81
N ARG A 35 34.43 1.88 9.45
CA ARG A 35 33.04 1.80 9.06
C ARG A 35 32.59 3.16 8.54
N ASN A 36 31.66 3.15 7.61
CA ASN A 36 31.03 4.37 7.08
C ASN A 36 29.51 4.23 7.11
N SER A 37 28.78 5.28 6.72
CA SER A 37 27.31 5.26 6.69
C SER A 37 26.78 4.11 5.82
N VAL A 38 27.46 3.78 4.73
CA VAL A 38 27.05 2.67 3.84
C VAL A 38 27.12 1.33 4.59
N SER A 39 28.19 1.08 5.34
CA SER A 39 28.32 -0.15 6.14
C SER A 39 27.18 -0.31 7.13
N LEU A 40 26.84 0.78 7.82
CA LEU A 40 25.76 0.81 8.81
C LEU A 40 24.39 0.60 8.16
N ILE A 41 24.12 1.31 7.07
CA ILE A 41 22.86 1.20 6.33
C ILE A 41 22.69 -0.23 5.81
N THR A 42 23.76 -0.85 5.31
CA THR A 42 23.75 -2.23 4.83
C THR A 42 23.34 -3.18 5.95
N MET A 43 23.93 -3.03 7.15
CA MET A 43 23.58 -3.88 8.30
C MET A 43 22.16 -3.63 8.78
N ILE A 44 21.74 -2.37 8.89
CA ILE A 44 20.37 -2.00 9.30
C ILE A 44 19.36 -2.61 8.32
N SER A 45 19.63 -2.55 7.01
CA SER A 45 18.79 -3.15 5.97
C SER A 45 18.71 -4.68 6.13
N GLY A 46 19.84 -5.30 6.42
CA GLY A 46 19.90 -6.76 6.67
C GLY A 46 19.07 -7.17 7.88
N TYR A 47 19.24 -6.47 8.99
CA TYR A 47 18.43 -6.71 10.19
C TYR A 47 16.95 -6.46 9.94
N SER A 48 16.61 -5.41 9.16
CA SER A 48 15.23 -5.10 8.79
C SER A 48 14.59 -6.26 8.04
N LYS A 49 15.30 -6.83 7.06
CA LYS A 49 14.81 -7.96 6.25
C LYS A 49 14.52 -9.22 7.08
N CYS A 50 15.30 -9.46 8.13
CA CYS A 50 15.08 -10.63 8.99
C CYS A 50 14.22 -10.33 10.24
N GLY A 51 13.72 -9.10 10.36
CA GLY A 51 12.82 -8.69 11.44
C GLY A 51 13.51 -8.36 12.76
N ASP A 52 14.85 -8.29 12.79
CA ASP A 52 15.61 -8.01 14.02
C ASP A 52 15.77 -6.48 14.19
N VAL A 53 14.66 -5.83 14.53
CA VAL A 53 14.59 -4.37 14.68
C VAL A 53 15.47 -3.88 15.84
N GLU A 54 15.60 -4.67 16.90
CA GLU A 54 16.37 -4.27 18.09
C GLU A 54 17.88 -4.17 17.75
N SER A 55 18.43 -5.12 17.01
CA SER A 55 19.82 -5.03 16.56
C SER A 55 20.06 -3.86 15.62
N ALA A 56 19.10 -3.58 14.73
CA ALA A 56 19.16 -2.39 13.86
C ALA A 56 19.18 -1.10 14.69
N LYS A 57 18.31 -1.03 15.70
CA LYS A 57 18.22 0.13 16.60
C LYS A 57 19.51 0.33 17.39
N ASP A 58 20.09 -0.76 17.91
CA ASP A 58 21.35 -0.70 18.66
C ASP A 58 22.48 -0.11 17.79
N LEU A 59 22.58 -0.53 16.53
CA LEU A 59 23.57 0.02 15.60
C LEU A 59 23.32 1.52 15.35
N PHE A 60 22.06 1.88 15.13
CA PHE A 60 21.68 3.29 14.92
C PHE A 60 22.03 4.13 16.14
N ASP A 61 21.72 3.68 17.35
CA ASP A 61 21.94 4.42 18.59
C ASP A 61 23.42 4.61 18.90
N GLN A 62 24.28 3.65 18.54
CA GLN A 62 25.73 3.71 18.76
C GLN A 62 26.41 4.82 17.95
N MET A 63 25.78 5.30 16.88
CA MET A 63 26.35 6.36 16.06
C MET A 63 26.18 7.73 16.72
N GLY A 64 27.29 8.46 16.82
CA GLY A 64 27.30 9.82 17.37
C GLY A 64 26.58 10.79 16.44
N GLU A 65 27.12 10.97 15.25
CA GLU A 65 26.50 11.82 14.21
C GLU A 65 25.68 10.97 13.26
N LYS A 66 24.44 11.38 13.02
CA LYS A 66 23.50 10.68 12.16
C LYS A 66 23.12 11.56 10.98
N ASP A 67 23.31 11.05 9.77
CA ASP A 67 22.96 11.75 8.53
C ASP A 67 21.55 11.36 8.06
N LEU A 68 21.09 12.03 7.01
CA LEU A 68 19.78 11.78 6.38
C LEU A 68 19.62 10.29 5.98
N LEU A 69 20.66 9.70 5.40
CA LEU A 69 20.60 8.34 4.89
C LEU A 69 20.40 7.33 6.04
N LEU A 70 21.06 7.57 7.17
CA LEU A 70 20.93 6.70 8.33
C LEU A 70 19.54 6.82 8.98
N TYR A 71 19.01 8.07 9.09
CA TYR A 71 17.63 8.27 9.53
C TYR A 71 16.63 7.56 8.60
N ASN A 72 16.80 7.70 7.30
CA ASN A 72 15.92 7.06 6.31
C ASN A 72 15.95 5.53 6.44
N ALA A 73 17.14 4.95 6.61
CA ALA A 73 17.30 3.50 6.80
C ALA A 73 16.55 3.02 8.05
N MET A 74 16.67 3.75 9.16
CA MET A 74 16.03 3.32 10.42
C MET A 74 14.52 3.56 10.40
N ILE A 75 14.04 4.67 9.82
CA ILE A 75 12.60 4.94 9.66
C ILE A 75 11.99 3.84 8.76
N SER A 76 12.67 3.49 7.66
CA SER A 76 12.24 2.42 6.76
C SER A 76 12.21 1.06 7.47
N CYS A 77 13.23 0.76 8.27
CA CYS A 77 13.31 -0.45 9.09
C CYS A 77 12.08 -0.57 9.99
N TYR A 78 11.75 0.49 10.73
CA TYR A 78 10.58 0.51 11.60
C TYR A 78 9.28 0.32 10.79
N ALA A 79 9.13 1.04 9.67
CA ALA A 79 7.92 0.99 8.84
C ALA A 79 7.71 -0.43 8.26
N GLN A 80 8.78 -1.06 7.74
CA GLN A 80 8.70 -2.39 7.14
C GLN A 80 8.41 -3.50 8.16
N ASN A 81 8.72 -3.25 9.43
CA ASN A 81 8.54 -4.23 10.52
C ASN A 81 7.35 -3.91 11.42
N SER A 82 6.39 -3.15 10.94
CA SER A 82 5.14 -2.80 11.64
C SER A 82 5.37 -2.05 12.97
N ARG A 83 6.51 -1.37 13.08
CA ARG A 83 6.86 -0.52 14.23
C ARG A 83 6.55 0.95 13.87
N SER A 84 5.32 1.19 13.46
CA SER A 84 4.89 2.48 12.87
C SER A 84 5.01 3.64 13.86
N LYS A 85 4.73 3.40 15.14
CA LYS A 85 4.86 4.44 16.19
C LYS A 85 6.32 4.91 16.31
N GLU A 86 7.25 3.96 16.32
CA GLU A 86 8.69 4.24 16.41
C GLU A 86 9.20 4.96 15.16
N ALA A 87 8.68 4.58 13.98
CA ALA A 87 9.00 5.29 12.74
C ALA A 87 8.63 6.77 12.83
N LEU A 88 7.41 7.06 13.30
CA LEU A 88 6.92 8.44 13.45
C LEU A 88 7.67 9.19 14.55
N GLN A 89 8.00 8.55 15.66
CA GLN A 89 8.80 9.14 16.73
C GLN A 89 10.19 9.53 16.23
N LEU A 90 10.82 8.68 15.46
CA LEU A 90 12.14 8.94 14.90
C LEU A 90 12.09 10.08 13.87
N PHE A 91 11.04 10.14 13.12
CA PHE A 91 10.78 11.25 12.19
C PHE A 91 10.63 12.57 12.95
N UNK A 92 10.00 12.45 13.83
CA UNK A 92 9.77 13.52 14.60
C UNK A 92 10.94 14.03 15.15
N LYS A 93 11.84 13.23 15.68
CA LYS A 93 13.15 13.59 16.25
C LYS A 93 14.08 14.21 15.19
N MET A 94 14.09 13.62 13.99
CA MET A 94 14.91 14.05 12.86
C MET A 94 14.71 15.54 12.51
N ILE A 95 13.47 16.01 12.59
CA ILE A 95 13.09 17.38 12.19
C ILE A 95 13.14 18.39 13.33
N GLN A 96 13.45 17.97 14.55
CA GLN A 96 13.59 18.90 15.69
C GLN A 96 14.74 19.89 15.45
N PRO A 97 14.64 21.12 15.98
CA PRO A 97 15.66 22.15 15.73
C PRO A 97 17.09 21.75 16.10
N ASN A 98 17.23 20.89 17.10
CA ASN A 98 18.54 20.42 17.58
C ASN A 98 19.19 19.35 16.65
N VAL A 99 18.40 18.71 15.81
CA VAL A 99 18.88 17.74 14.81
C VAL A 99 18.85 18.36 13.39
N ASN A 100 17.72 18.95 13.05
CA ASN A 100 17.49 19.78 11.86
C ASN A 100 17.93 19.08 10.53
N ILE A 101 17.49 17.89 10.34
CA ILE A 101 17.73 17.17 9.09
C ILE A 101 16.47 17.20 8.23
N UNK A 102 16.40 17.52 7.08
CA UNK A 102 15.40 17.65 6.37
C UNK A 102 14.96 16.48 5.81
N PRO A 103 13.93 16.26 5.89
CA PRO A 103 13.42 15.06 5.23
C PRO A 103 13.48 15.16 3.71
N ASP A 104 13.69 14.02 3.08
CA ASP A 104 13.63 13.91 1.63
C ASP A 104 12.45 13.02 1.19
N LYS A 105 12.37 12.74 -0.11
CA LYS A 105 11.34 11.88 -0.72
C LYS A 105 11.29 10.47 -0.09
N MET A 106 12.45 9.92 0.27
CA MET A 106 12.53 8.58 0.87
C MET A 106 12.00 8.59 2.32
N THR A 107 12.29 9.65 3.05
CA THR A 107 11.74 9.89 4.38
C THR A 107 10.21 9.87 4.33
N PHE A 108 9.64 10.66 3.40
CA PHE A 108 8.18 10.75 3.27
C PHE A 108 7.55 9.42 2.87
N ALA A 109 8.15 8.70 1.94
CA ALA A 109 7.63 7.39 1.52
C ALA A 109 7.55 6.42 2.70
N SER A 110 8.60 6.37 3.53
CA SER A 110 8.65 5.49 4.71
C SER A 110 7.65 5.92 5.79
N VAL A 111 7.55 7.23 6.04
CA VAL A 111 6.61 7.80 7.02
C VAL A 111 5.17 7.51 6.60
N LEU A 112 4.84 7.67 5.31
CA LEU A 112 3.49 7.40 4.80
C LEU A 112 3.16 5.91 4.87
N SER A 113 4.13 5.03 4.59
CA SER A 113 3.97 3.60 4.78
C SER A 113 3.66 3.27 6.25
N ALA A 114 4.36 3.90 7.18
CA ALA A 114 4.10 3.75 8.63
C ALA A 114 2.71 4.26 9.00
N CYS A 115 2.30 5.42 8.47
CA CYS A 115 0.97 6.00 8.73
C CYS A 115 -0.15 5.05 8.29
N SER A 116 0.02 4.42 7.13
CA SER A 116 -1.01 3.52 6.58
C SER A 116 -1.24 2.27 7.45
N GLN A 117 -0.30 1.92 8.31
CA GLN A 117 -0.38 0.75 9.19
C GLN A 117 -1.04 1.07 10.55
N LEU A 118 -1.19 2.36 10.88
CA LEU A 118 -1.78 2.77 12.16
C LEU A 118 -3.30 2.92 12.03
N GLY A 119 -4.04 2.30 12.93
CA GLY A 119 -5.50 2.37 12.93
C GLY A 119 -6.04 3.77 13.24
N ASP A 120 -5.29 4.60 13.93
CA ASP A 120 -5.62 6.02 14.17
C ASP A 120 -4.72 6.88 13.26
N MET A 121 -5.17 7.03 12.03
CA MET A 121 -4.34 7.52 10.94
C MET A 121 -4.35 9.04 10.75
N THR A 122 -5.29 9.74 11.36
CA THR A 122 -5.45 11.19 11.14
C THR A 122 -4.22 11.99 11.59
N SER A 123 -3.67 11.67 12.75
CA SER A 123 -2.51 12.39 13.31
C SER A 123 -1.24 12.23 12.47
N GLY A 124 -0.99 11.02 11.95
CA GLY A 124 0.20 10.73 11.14
C GLY A 124 0.19 11.41 9.78
N ILE A 125 -0.91 11.28 9.05
CA ILE A 125 -1.04 11.87 7.72
C ILE A 125 -1.08 13.41 7.80
N ASP A 126 -1.65 13.98 8.87
CA ASP A 126 -1.66 15.43 9.09
C ASP A 126 -0.24 15.98 9.25
N LYS A 127 0.59 15.30 10.04
CA LYS A 127 2.00 15.65 10.22
C LYS A 127 2.77 15.56 8.89
N ALA A 128 2.58 14.47 8.18
CA ALA A 128 3.22 14.25 6.87
C ALA A 128 2.81 15.35 5.87
N TYR A 129 1.54 15.71 5.86
CA TYR A 129 1.01 16.76 4.98
C TYR A 129 1.64 18.13 5.30
N LYS A 130 1.70 18.50 6.58
CA LYS A 130 2.33 19.77 7.01
C LYS A 130 3.79 19.83 6.58
N LEU A 131 4.52 18.73 6.75
CA LEU A 131 5.93 18.67 6.38
C LEU A 131 6.12 18.68 4.85
N PHE A 132 5.24 18.02 4.11
CA PHE A 132 5.24 18.11 2.65
C PHE A 132 5.08 19.56 2.20
N GLN A 133 4.21 20.33 2.84
CA GLN A 133 4.02 21.76 2.51
C GLN A 133 5.31 22.56 2.71
N LEU A 134 6.16 22.18 3.66
CA LEU A 134 7.42 22.87 3.96
C LEU A 134 8.57 22.49 3.01
N LEU A 135 8.41 21.45 2.18
CA LEU A 135 9.44 21.07 1.21
C LEU A 135 9.67 22.19 0.21
N GLN A 136 10.91 22.62 0.08
CA GLN A 136 11.30 23.66 -0.88
C GLN A 136 11.13 23.17 -2.33
N LYS A 137 11.44 21.90 -2.58
CA LYS A 137 11.30 21.29 -3.90
C LYS A 137 10.47 20.00 -3.79
N LYS A 138 9.33 20.00 -4.45
CA LYS A 138 8.44 18.85 -4.53
C LYS A 138 8.67 18.13 -5.86
N ASP A 139 8.81 16.83 -5.83
CA ASP A 139 9.09 16.00 -7.00
C ASP A 139 8.03 14.89 -7.16
N LEU A 140 8.18 14.08 -8.22
CA LEU A 140 7.26 12.97 -8.51
C LEU A 140 7.09 12.05 -7.29
N VAL A 141 8.17 11.69 -6.60
CA VAL A 141 8.10 10.73 -5.50
C VAL A 141 7.34 11.33 -4.31
N SER A 142 7.63 12.58 -3.94
CA SER A 142 6.96 13.25 -2.82
C SER A 142 5.46 13.47 -3.12
N TYR A 143 5.11 13.93 -4.33
CA TYR A 143 3.70 14.07 -4.73
C TYR A 143 2.98 12.74 -4.74
N SER A 144 3.55 11.71 -5.39
CA SER A 144 2.93 10.38 -5.51
C SER A 144 2.66 9.76 -4.14
N ALA A 145 3.65 9.84 -3.25
CA ALA A 145 3.52 9.33 -1.89
C ALA A 145 2.42 10.05 -1.12
N MET A 146 2.37 11.40 -1.19
CA MET A 146 1.34 12.18 -0.49
C MET A 146 -0.05 11.97 -1.08
N ILE A 147 -0.18 11.90 -2.40
CA ILE A 147 -1.46 11.64 -3.07
C ILE A 147 -1.99 10.26 -2.66
N LEU A 148 -1.13 9.23 -2.69
CA LEU A 148 -1.52 7.89 -2.26
C LEU A 148 -1.88 7.87 -0.78
N GLY A 149 -1.05 8.47 0.07
CA GLY A 149 -1.30 8.54 1.51
C GLY A 149 -2.63 9.20 1.83
N CYS A 150 -2.90 10.34 1.22
CA CYS A 150 -4.17 11.08 1.41
C CYS A 150 -5.36 10.27 0.88
N GLY A 151 -5.23 9.66 -0.30
CA GLY A 151 -6.29 8.85 -0.91
C GLY A 151 -6.69 7.65 -0.06
N LEU A 152 -5.71 6.97 0.53
CA LEU A 152 -5.93 5.77 1.36
C LEU A 152 -6.42 6.11 2.78
N ASN A 153 -6.19 7.33 3.26
CA ASN A 153 -6.39 7.68 4.67
C ASN A 153 -7.54 8.69 4.88
N GLY A 154 -8.52 8.69 3.98
CA GLY A 154 -9.73 9.49 4.14
C GLY A 154 -9.56 10.98 3.87
N ARG A 155 -8.41 11.41 3.33
CA ARG A 155 -8.16 12.81 2.95
C ARG A 155 -8.25 12.97 1.42
N ALA A 156 -9.32 12.45 0.85
CA ALA A 156 -9.52 12.41 -0.60
C ALA A 156 -9.49 13.81 -1.24
N LYS A 157 -10.03 14.81 -0.54
CA LYS A 157 -10.00 16.21 -1.01
C LYS A 157 -8.55 16.70 -1.16
N ASP A 158 -7.70 16.41 -0.17
CA ASP A 158 -6.29 16.81 -0.21
C ASP A 158 -5.54 16.06 -1.32
N ALA A 159 -5.86 14.79 -1.56
CA ALA A 159 -5.28 14.01 -2.67
C ALA A 159 -5.59 14.68 -4.01
N ILE A 160 -6.83 15.12 -4.21
CA ILE A 160 -7.26 15.80 -5.44
C ILE A 160 -6.50 17.13 -5.59
N THR A 161 -6.44 17.94 -4.53
CA THR A 161 -5.71 19.22 -4.53
C THR A 161 -4.23 19.02 -4.88
N LEU A 162 -3.59 18.04 -4.27
CA LEU A 162 -2.17 17.71 -4.53
C LEU A 162 -1.97 17.26 -5.98
N PHE A 163 -2.89 16.45 -6.51
CA PHE A 163 -2.83 16.01 -7.90
C PHE A 163 -2.93 17.20 -8.86
N GLU A 164 -3.83 18.13 -8.60
CA GLU A 164 -3.97 19.36 -9.39
C GLU A 164 -2.67 20.17 -9.37
N GLN A 165 -2.09 20.37 -8.17
CA GLN A 165 -0.81 21.07 -8.00
C GLN A 165 0.32 20.39 -8.76
N MET A 166 0.37 19.05 -8.71
CA MET A 166 1.37 18.23 -9.43
C MET A 166 1.26 18.45 -10.94
N MET A 167 0.02 18.44 -11.47
CA MET A 167 -0.25 18.65 -12.90
C MET A 167 0.12 20.08 -13.33
N GLU A 168 -0.21 21.08 -12.52
CA GLU A 168 0.17 22.49 -12.75
C GLU A 168 1.69 22.68 -12.78
N ALA A 169 2.40 21.92 -11.92
CA ALA A 169 3.87 21.92 -11.86
C ALA A 169 4.50 21.14 -13.02
N GLN A 170 3.69 20.58 -13.91
CA GLN A 170 4.12 19.78 -15.07
C GLN A 170 4.95 18.55 -14.67
N ILE A 171 4.66 17.97 -13.52
CA ILE A 171 5.26 16.71 -13.05
C ILE A 171 4.37 15.57 -13.56
N SER A 172 4.94 14.70 -14.41
CA SER A 172 4.21 13.58 -15.00
C SER A 172 3.87 12.52 -13.95
N PRO A 173 2.60 12.08 -13.89
CA PRO A 173 2.20 11.07 -12.90
C PRO A 173 2.80 9.69 -13.19
N ASN A 174 2.85 8.84 -12.15
CA ASN A 174 3.24 7.44 -12.25
C ASN A 174 2.09 6.54 -11.75
N LEU A 175 2.30 5.22 -11.73
CA LEU A 175 1.25 4.27 -11.33
C LEU A 175 0.82 4.46 -9.86
N ILE A 176 1.72 4.92 -8.99
CA ILE A 176 1.42 5.24 -7.58
C ILE A 176 0.46 6.43 -7.51
N THR A 177 0.72 7.48 -8.30
CA THR A 177 -0.17 8.64 -8.42
C THR A 177 -1.57 8.18 -8.85
N VAL A 178 -1.64 7.31 -9.87
CA VAL A 178 -2.92 6.82 -10.40
C VAL A 178 -3.72 6.10 -9.30
N THR A 179 -3.07 5.20 -8.54
CA THR A 179 -3.72 4.50 -7.43
C THR A 179 -4.32 5.51 -6.43
N GLY A 180 -3.54 6.49 -6.03
CA GLY A 180 -3.97 7.49 -5.05
C GLY A 180 -5.14 8.34 -5.52
N ILE A 181 -5.05 8.87 -6.75
CA ILE A 181 -6.08 9.77 -7.28
C ILE A 181 -7.38 9.02 -7.62
N LEU A 182 -7.29 7.81 -8.19
CA LEU A 182 -8.50 7.02 -8.46
C LEU A 182 -9.19 6.61 -7.16
N THR A 183 -8.42 6.26 -6.13
CA THR A 183 -8.96 5.97 -4.79
C THR A 183 -9.71 7.18 -4.22
N ALA A 184 -9.14 8.39 -4.38
CA ALA A 184 -9.78 9.63 -3.93
C ALA A 184 -11.09 9.90 -4.69
N TYR A 185 -11.08 9.75 -6.02
CA TYR A 185 -12.30 9.91 -6.82
C TYR A 185 -13.36 8.86 -6.45
N ASN A 186 -12.95 7.62 -6.20
CA ASN A 186 -13.85 6.55 -5.75
C ASN A 186 -14.50 6.91 -4.41
N HIS A 187 -13.73 7.47 -3.47
CA HIS A 187 -14.23 7.89 -2.16
C HIS A 187 -15.40 8.88 -2.29
N PHE A 188 -15.32 9.81 -3.24
CA PHE A 188 -16.37 10.81 -3.48
C PHE A 188 -17.42 10.38 -4.52
N GLY A 189 -17.26 9.21 -5.13
CA GLY A 189 -18.16 8.76 -6.20
C GLY A 189 -18.06 9.60 -7.47
N LEU A 190 -16.90 10.18 -7.75
CA LEU A 190 -16.65 11.07 -8.90
C LEU A 190 -16.32 10.25 -10.15
N VAL A 191 -17.33 9.56 -10.69
CA VAL A 191 -17.17 8.59 -11.78
C VAL A 191 -16.61 9.25 -13.04
N GLU A 192 -17.12 10.40 -13.43
CA GLU A 192 -16.71 11.10 -14.66
C GLU A 192 -15.26 11.57 -14.57
N GLU A 193 -14.88 12.15 -13.41
CA GLU A 193 -13.50 12.55 -13.12
C GLU A 193 -12.56 11.34 -13.10
N GLY A 194 -13.01 10.24 -12.54
CA GLY A 194 -12.29 8.96 -12.54
C GLY A 194 -12.02 8.47 -13.96
N TYR A 195 -13.04 8.49 -14.82
CA TYR A 195 -12.90 8.09 -16.22
C TYR A 195 -11.96 9.01 -17.01
N LYS A 196 -12.09 10.33 -16.82
CA LYS A 196 -11.20 11.31 -17.47
C LYS A 196 -9.75 11.05 -17.08
N CYS A 197 -9.51 10.85 -15.78
CA CYS A 197 -8.17 10.55 -15.26
C CYS A 197 -7.65 9.22 -15.81
N PHE A 198 -8.46 8.17 -15.74
CA PHE A 198 -8.11 6.81 -16.21
C PHE A 198 -7.69 6.84 -17.69
N ASN A 199 -8.47 7.53 -18.53
CA ASN A 199 -8.18 7.66 -19.96
C ASN A 199 -6.95 8.53 -20.21
N LEU A 200 -6.79 9.63 -19.46
CA LEU A 200 -5.64 10.55 -19.56
C LEU A 200 -4.33 9.78 -19.26
N MET A 201 -4.33 8.94 -18.21
CA MET A 201 -3.16 8.17 -17.81
C MET A 201 -2.72 7.21 -18.90
N GLN A 202 -3.68 6.56 -19.57
CA GLN A 202 -3.38 5.59 -20.65
C GLN A 202 -3.03 6.28 -21.96
N LYS A 203 -3.76 7.30 -22.37
CA LYS A 203 -3.64 7.91 -23.71
C LYS A 203 -2.57 8.98 -23.78
N HIS A 204 -2.46 9.82 -22.77
CA HIS A 204 -1.52 10.95 -22.79
C HIS A 204 -0.18 10.57 -22.14
N TYR A 205 -0.23 9.90 -20.98
CA TYR A 205 0.98 9.50 -20.24
C TYR A 205 1.47 8.10 -20.60
N GLU A 206 0.72 7.38 -21.43
CA GLU A 206 1.08 6.05 -21.95
C GLU A 206 1.38 5.04 -20.82
N LEU A 207 0.71 5.19 -19.68
CA LEU A 207 0.89 4.29 -18.54
C LEU A 207 0.10 2.99 -18.78
N VAL A 208 0.74 1.85 -18.49
CA VAL A 208 0.10 0.53 -18.54
C VAL A 208 -0.54 0.27 -17.17
N LEU A 209 -1.86 0.49 -17.09
CA LEU A 209 -2.60 0.35 -15.84
C LEU A 209 -2.76 -1.13 -15.49
N SER A 210 -2.65 -1.44 -14.20
CA SER A 210 -2.74 -2.79 -13.66
C SER A 210 -4.20 -3.18 -13.38
N ALA A 211 -4.42 -4.47 -13.08
CA ALA A 211 -5.72 -4.98 -12.67
C ALA A 211 -6.26 -4.25 -11.42
N ASP A 212 -5.37 -3.80 -10.53
CA ASP A 212 -5.79 -3.04 -9.34
C ASP A 212 -6.41 -1.69 -9.71
N HIS A 213 -5.87 -0.99 -10.70
CA HIS A 213 -6.44 0.28 -11.19
C HIS A 213 -7.82 0.06 -11.81
N TYR A 214 -7.96 -1.00 -12.63
CA TYR A 214 -9.27 -1.41 -13.17
C TYR A 214 -10.23 -1.76 -12.04
N GLY A 215 -9.76 -2.44 -11.00
CA GLY A 215 -10.55 -2.79 -9.81
C GLY A 215 -11.14 -1.57 -9.10
N ILE A 216 -10.36 -0.48 -8.97
CA ILE A 216 -10.84 0.77 -8.37
C ILE A 216 -11.98 1.35 -9.22
N MET A 217 -11.81 1.34 -10.56
CA MET A 217 -12.84 1.84 -11.48
C MET A 217 -14.10 0.98 -11.43
N VAL A 218 -13.97 -0.34 -11.36
CA VAL A 218 -15.09 -1.28 -11.23
C VAL A 218 -15.86 -1.02 -9.93
N ASP A 219 -15.13 -0.83 -8.80
CA ASP A 219 -15.75 -0.50 -7.52
C ASP A 219 -16.52 0.84 -7.60
N MET A 220 -15.92 1.85 -8.22
CA MET A 220 -16.53 3.18 -8.38
C MET A 220 -17.82 3.09 -9.21
N LEU A 221 -17.77 2.42 -10.35
CA LEU A 221 -18.94 2.19 -11.22
C LEU A 221 -20.02 1.39 -10.49
N GLY A 222 -19.60 0.34 -9.77
CA GLY A 222 -20.49 -0.52 -9.01
C GLY A 222 -21.26 0.24 -7.92
N ARG A 223 -20.57 1.08 -7.17
CA ARG A 223 -21.20 1.92 -6.14
C ARG A 223 -22.21 2.90 -6.73
N ALA A 224 -21.94 3.37 -7.96
CA ALA A 224 -22.84 4.27 -8.68
C ALA A 224 -24.01 3.55 -9.35
N GLY A 225 -24.06 2.20 -9.27
CA GLY A 225 -25.11 1.39 -9.91
C GLY A 225 -24.93 1.21 -11.40
N ARG A 226 -23.78 1.57 -11.95
CA ARG A 226 -23.47 1.47 -13.39
C ARG A 226 -22.85 0.09 -13.68
N LEU A 227 -23.63 -0.95 -13.43
CA LEU A 227 -23.16 -2.35 -13.41
C LEU A 227 -22.77 -2.87 -14.79
N GLU A 228 -23.54 -2.51 -15.82
CA GLU A 228 -23.23 -2.91 -17.21
C GLU A 228 -21.89 -2.30 -17.65
N GLU A 229 -21.66 -1.03 -17.33
CA GLU A 229 -20.39 -0.36 -17.64
C GLU A 229 -19.22 -0.98 -16.89
N ALA A 230 -19.43 -1.35 -15.62
CA ALA A 230 -18.41 -2.06 -14.80
C ALA A 230 -18.06 -3.40 -15.44
N TYR A 231 -19.06 -4.15 -15.88
CA TYR A 231 -18.87 -5.46 -16.55
C TYR A 231 -18.14 -5.30 -17.89
N GLU A 232 -18.53 -4.30 -18.70
CA GLU A 232 -17.84 -4.01 -19.97
C GLU A 232 -16.40 -3.61 -19.75
N LEU A 233 -16.13 -2.82 -18.69
CA LEU A 233 -14.76 -2.44 -18.35
C LEU A 233 -13.91 -3.67 -18.02
N ILE A 234 -14.45 -4.63 -17.26
CA ILE A 234 -13.75 -5.89 -16.96
C ILE A 234 -13.45 -6.66 -18.25
N LYS A 235 -14.41 -6.75 -19.17
CA LYS A 235 -14.21 -7.45 -20.44
C LYS A 235 -13.13 -6.79 -21.31
N SER A 236 -12.95 -5.49 -21.17
CA SER A 236 -11.97 -4.71 -21.95
C SER A 236 -10.55 -4.77 -21.37
N MET A 237 -10.36 -5.39 -20.21
CA MET A 237 -9.05 -5.44 -19.55
C MET A 237 -8.03 -6.15 -20.43
N PRO A 238 -6.83 -5.57 -20.63
CA PRO A 238 -5.79 -6.23 -21.44
C PRO A 238 -5.07 -7.36 -20.69
N MET A 239 -5.40 -7.58 -19.42
CA MET A 239 -4.87 -8.67 -18.61
C MET A 239 -6.02 -9.46 -17.98
N GLN A 240 -5.73 -10.63 -17.43
CA GLN A 240 -6.74 -11.44 -16.74
C GLN A 240 -7.22 -10.74 -15.46
N PRO A 241 -8.53 -10.53 -15.30
CA PRO A 241 -9.06 -10.00 -14.04
C PRO A 241 -8.86 -11.02 -12.91
N HIS A 242 -8.31 -10.58 -11.80
CA HIS A 242 -8.21 -11.43 -10.61
C HIS A 242 -9.52 -11.40 -9.80
N ALA A 243 -9.62 -12.30 -8.82
CA ALA A 243 -10.85 -12.51 -8.05
C ALA A 243 -11.36 -11.22 -7.38
N ARG A 244 -10.46 -10.32 -6.95
CA ARG A 244 -10.88 -9.06 -6.31
C ARG A 244 -11.66 -8.14 -7.25
N VAL A 245 -11.31 -8.13 -8.54
CA VAL A 245 -12.04 -7.31 -9.55
C VAL A 245 -13.47 -7.86 -9.71
N TRP A 246 -13.60 -9.18 -9.89
CA TRP A 246 -14.91 -9.84 -9.98
C TRP A 246 -15.69 -9.71 -8.66
N GLY A 247 -15.00 -9.78 -7.52
CA GLY A 247 -15.58 -9.61 -6.19
C GLY A 247 -16.19 -8.22 -5.98
N ALA A 248 -15.52 -7.17 -6.49
CA ALA A 248 -16.05 -5.80 -6.45
C ALA A 248 -17.35 -5.70 -7.27
N LEU A 249 -17.39 -6.33 -8.45
CA LEU A 249 -18.61 -6.36 -9.28
C LEU A 249 -19.72 -7.16 -8.58
N LEU A 250 -19.40 -8.32 -8.01
CA LEU A 250 -20.37 -9.16 -7.29
C LEU A 250 -20.98 -8.40 -6.10
N LEU A 251 -20.14 -7.70 -5.33
CA LEU A 251 -20.61 -6.86 -4.21
C LEU A 251 -21.59 -5.80 -4.71
N ALA A 252 -21.26 -5.13 -5.79
CA ALA A 252 -22.13 -4.10 -6.39
C ALA A 252 -23.46 -4.71 -6.84
N CYS A 253 -23.43 -5.91 -7.45
CA CYS A 253 -24.64 -6.64 -7.86
C CYS A 253 -25.51 -7.01 -6.66
N SER A 254 -24.88 -7.33 -5.52
CA SER A 254 -25.61 -7.62 -4.28
C SER A 254 -26.33 -6.36 -3.75
N VAL A 255 -25.65 -5.21 -3.79
CA VAL A 255 -26.23 -3.92 -3.35
C VAL A 255 -27.39 -3.49 -4.24
N HIS A 256 -27.28 -3.70 -5.56
CA HIS A 256 -28.26 -3.23 -6.55
C HIS A 256 -29.22 -4.33 -7.05
N SER A 257 -29.17 -5.52 -6.46
CA SER A 257 -30.06 -6.65 -6.77
C SER A 257 -30.03 -7.08 -8.23
N ASN A 258 -28.85 -7.06 -8.86
CA ASN A 258 -28.68 -7.46 -10.25
C ASN A 258 -28.27 -8.93 -10.31
N LEU A 259 -29.23 -9.81 -10.70
CA LEU A 259 -29.01 -11.24 -10.73
C LEU A 259 -28.12 -11.65 -11.92
N GLU A 260 -28.39 -11.13 -13.10
CA GLU A 260 -27.71 -11.56 -14.34
C GLU A 260 -26.20 -11.36 -14.25
N ILE A 261 -25.74 -10.14 -13.96
CA ILE A 261 -24.32 -9.82 -13.83
C ILE A 261 -23.74 -10.47 -12.57
N GLY A 262 -24.56 -10.57 -11.51
CA GLY A 262 -24.15 -11.19 -10.23
C GLY A 262 -23.78 -12.66 -10.40
N GLU A 263 -24.55 -13.44 -11.16
CA GLU A 263 -24.25 -14.86 -11.44
C GLU A 263 -22.93 -14.99 -12.21
N ILE A 264 -22.71 -14.11 -13.21
CA ILE A 264 -21.47 -14.10 -14.02
C ILE A 264 -20.27 -13.80 -13.09
N ALA A 265 -20.38 -12.74 -12.29
CA ALA A 265 -19.29 -12.32 -11.39
C ALA A 265 -18.98 -13.43 -10.35
N ALA A 266 -20.02 -14.03 -9.77
CA ALA A 266 -19.87 -15.11 -8.77
C ALA A 266 -19.14 -16.33 -9.38
N LYS A 267 -19.51 -16.71 -10.61
CA LYS A 267 -18.85 -17.83 -11.31
C LYS A 267 -17.34 -17.61 -11.38
N HIS A 268 -16.92 -16.41 -11.81
CA HIS A 268 -15.50 -16.08 -11.91
C HIS A 268 -14.82 -16.05 -10.52
N CYS A 269 -15.52 -15.54 -9.49
CA CYS A 269 -15.02 -15.56 -8.12
C CYS A 269 -14.77 -17.00 -7.64
N PHE A 270 -15.72 -17.90 -7.90
CA PHE A 270 -15.60 -19.32 -7.49
C PHE A 270 -14.49 -20.05 -8.26
N GLU A 271 -14.22 -19.66 -9.49
CA GLU A 271 -13.12 -20.18 -10.28
C GLU A 271 -11.75 -19.75 -9.72
N UNK A 272 -11.89 -18.58 -9.27
CA UNK A 272 -10.73 -18.03 -8.88
C UNK A 272 -10.39 -18.36 -7.55
N GLU A 273 -11.18 -18.25 -6.63
CA GLU A 273 -11.03 -18.44 -5.21
C GLU A 273 -12.20 -19.28 -4.62
N PRO A 274 -12.22 -20.59 -4.85
CA PRO A 274 -13.37 -21.44 -4.48
C PRO A 274 -13.66 -21.50 -2.97
N ASP A 275 -12.67 -21.28 -2.14
CA ASP A 275 -12.78 -21.43 -0.68
C ASP A 275 -13.26 -20.16 0.04
N VAL A 276 -13.44 -19.04 -0.69
CA VAL A 276 -13.87 -17.77 -0.08
C VAL A 276 -15.39 -17.78 0.08
N SER A 277 -15.85 -18.02 1.30
CA SER A 277 -17.29 -18.13 1.64
C SER A 277 -18.07 -16.82 1.41
N GLY A 278 -17.37 -15.68 1.43
CA GLY A 278 -17.99 -14.37 1.21
C GLY A 278 -18.70 -14.26 -0.12
N TYR A 279 -18.15 -14.87 -1.18
CA TYR A 279 -18.76 -14.82 -2.52
C TYR A 279 -20.10 -15.57 -2.56
N ARG A 280 -20.19 -16.70 -1.82
CA ARG A 280 -21.45 -17.47 -1.70
C ARG A 280 -22.51 -16.66 -0.94
N SER A 281 -22.08 -15.95 0.10
CA SER A 281 -22.97 -15.07 0.88
C SER A 281 -23.55 -13.95 0.01
N LEU A 282 -22.71 -13.32 -0.82
CA LEU A 282 -23.14 -12.25 -1.72
C LEU A 282 -24.14 -12.78 -2.77
N LEU A 283 -23.84 -13.91 -3.40
CA LEU A 283 -24.75 -14.51 -4.40
C LEU A 283 -26.06 -14.96 -3.74
N SER A 284 -26.01 -15.54 -2.54
CA SER A 284 -27.20 -15.91 -1.79
C SER A 284 -28.07 -14.69 -1.48
N SER A 285 -27.43 -13.55 -1.15
CA SER A 285 -28.13 -12.27 -0.92
C SER A 285 -28.83 -11.80 -2.20
N ILE A 286 -28.18 -11.93 -3.35
CA ILE A 286 -28.79 -11.57 -4.65
C ILE A 286 -30.02 -12.43 -4.92
N TYR A 287 -29.91 -13.77 -4.79
CA TYR A 287 -31.05 -14.69 -4.98
C TYR A 287 -32.22 -14.33 -4.06
N ALA A 288 -31.92 -14.07 -2.79
CA ALA A 288 -32.95 -13.69 -1.81
C ALA A 288 -33.65 -12.38 -2.21
N SER A 289 -32.89 -11.39 -2.71
CA SER A 289 -33.44 -10.07 -3.08
C SER A 289 -34.39 -10.15 -4.28
N VAL A 290 -34.25 -11.18 -5.14
CA VAL A 290 -35.14 -11.39 -6.31
C VAL A 290 -36.15 -12.53 -6.08
N GLY A 291 -36.32 -12.98 -4.82
CA GLY A 291 -37.32 -13.96 -4.44
C GLY A 291 -36.95 -15.43 -4.72
N ARG A 292 -35.72 -15.70 -5.13
CA ARG A 292 -35.25 -17.08 -5.39
C ARG A 292 -34.71 -17.72 -4.12
N TRP A 293 -35.62 -17.94 -3.16
CA TRP A 293 -35.30 -18.39 -1.78
C TRP A 293 -34.66 -19.78 -1.74
N ASP A 294 -35.07 -20.71 -2.63
CA ASP A 294 -34.51 -22.07 -2.66
C ASP A 294 -33.04 -22.06 -3.10
N ASP A 295 -32.72 -21.23 -4.09
CA ASP A 295 -31.34 -21.07 -4.57
C ASP A 295 -30.47 -20.42 -3.47
N ALA A 296 -31.00 -19.40 -2.82
CA ALA A 296 -30.32 -18.74 -1.70
C ALA A 296 -30.00 -19.74 -0.58
N LYS A 297 -30.95 -20.61 -0.29
CA LYS A 297 -30.86 -21.63 0.78
C LYS A 297 -29.80 -22.70 0.40
N SER A 298 -29.81 -23.16 -0.85
CA SER A 298 -28.84 -24.13 -1.39
C SER A 298 -27.40 -23.66 -1.19
N LEU A 299 -27.13 -22.39 -1.50
CA LEU A 299 -25.80 -21.81 -1.35
C LEU A 299 -25.37 -21.72 0.11
N ARG A 300 -26.30 -21.46 1.01
CA ARG A 300 -26.04 -21.43 2.47
C ARG A 300 -25.80 -22.83 3.02
N UNK A 301 -26.51 -23.59 2.52
CA UNK A 301 -26.39 -24.90 2.87
C UNK A 301 -25.06 -25.44 2.66
N GLY A 302 -24.40 -25.12 1.63
CA GLY A 302 -23.00 -25.44 1.40
C GLY A 302 -22.01 -24.73 2.32
N LEU A 303 -22.44 -23.74 3.02
CA LEU A 303 -21.69 -23.08 4.11
C LEU A 303 -21.77 -23.84 5.46
N UNK A 304 -22.57 -24.61 5.46
CA UNK A 304 -22.81 -25.38 6.56
C UNK A 304 -21.81 -26.42 6.84
N GLU A 305 -21.03 -26.67 6.04
CA GLU A 305 -19.83 -27.42 6.33
C GLU A 305 -18.69 -26.54 6.86
N LYS A 306 -19.01 -25.41 7.38
CA LYS A 306 -18.03 -24.62 8.12
C LYS A 306 -17.51 -25.43 9.31
N ILE A 307 -16.21 -25.64 9.33
CA ILE A 307 -15.49 -25.91 10.58
C ILE A 307 -15.91 -24.78 11.52
N PRO A 308 -16.46 -25.08 12.70
CA PRO A 308 -16.88 -24.00 13.58
C PRO A 308 -15.71 -23.09 13.88
N GLY A 309 -15.79 -21.89 13.36
CA GLY A 309 -14.94 -20.81 13.81
C GLY A 309 -15.29 -20.59 15.27
N CYS A 310 -14.32 -20.76 16.14
CA CYS A 310 -14.52 -20.59 17.57
C CYS A 310 -14.83 -19.12 17.85
N SER A 311 -16.11 -18.76 17.84
CA SER A 311 -16.52 -17.53 18.50
C SER A 311 -16.69 -17.88 19.98
N TRP A 312 -15.67 -17.63 20.74
CA TRP A 312 -15.76 -17.69 22.19
C TRP A 312 -16.54 -16.46 22.64
N MET A 313 -17.87 -16.63 22.84
CA MET A 313 -18.59 -15.70 23.65
C MET A 313 -18.46 -16.21 25.08
N GLU A 314 -17.60 -15.60 25.86
CA GLU A 314 -17.62 -15.76 27.31
C GLU A 314 -18.95 -15.18 27.82
N GLN A 315 -19.84 -16.05 28.26
CA GLN A 315 -20.95 -15.63 29.09
C GLN A 315 -20.42 -15.47 30.52
N SER A 316 -20.30 -14.23 30.95
CA SER A 316 -20.11 -13.90 32.36
C SER A 316 -21.45 -13.98 33.07
#